data_9564f743eea3c12b6cfad800eb335638
#
_entry.id   9564f743eea3c12b6cfad800eb335638
#
_cell.length_a   1.000
_cell.length_b   1.000
_cell.length_c   1.000
_cell.angle_alpha   90.00
_cell.angle_beta   90.00
_cell.angle_gamma   90.00
#
_symmetry.space_group_name_H-M   'P 1'
#
loop_
_entity.id
_entity.type
_entity.pdbx_description
1 polymer ?
#
loop_
_entity_poly.entity_id
_entity_poly.type
_entity_poly.pdbx_seq_one_letter_code
_entity_poly.pdbx_strand_id
1 'polypeptide(L)'
;MDRIALHAFMVRHRFGVVSSISGDGTPQSALVGIAITPQLEIIFDTVRSSRKYPNLIARPVCSFVVGWTGEQTVQFEGYATEPNGPDLKRYQEIYFAAWPECEPHMNWPGIAYFVVRPRWIRYSDYDQKPPIIEEVAISS
;
A
#
# COMPACT_ATOMS: atom_id res chain seq x y z
N MET A 1 3.43 -7.68 17.61
CA MET A 1 2.11 -7.19 17.16
C MET A 1 1.48 -8.25 16.27
N ASP A 2 0.25 -8.62 16.55
CA ASP A 2 -0.43 -9.60 15.73
C ASP A 2 -1.02 -8.95 14.47
N ARG A 3 -1.49 -9.78 13.55
CA ARG A 3 -2.07 -9.36 12.27
C ARG A 3 -3.26 -8.44 12.43
N ILE A 4 -4.12 -8.75 13.40
CA ILE A 4 -5.36 -7.99 13.63
C ILE A 4 -5.01 -6.58 14.10
N ALA A 5 -4.09 -6.45 15.05
CA ALA A 5 -3.65 -5.17 15.56
C ALA A 5 -2.94 -4.35 14.48
N LEU A 6 -2.11 -5.00 13.66
CA LEU A 6 -1.42 -4.36 12.55
C LEU A 6 -2.42 -3.84 11.50
N HIS A 7 -3.39 -4.68 11.13
CA HIS A 7 -4.44 -4.28 10.20
C HIS A 7 -5.21 -3.06 10.71
N ALA A 8 -5.59 -3.08 11.99
CA ALA A 8 -6.31 -1.96 12.62
C ALA A 8 -5.47 -0.68 12.59
N PHE A 9 -4.16 -0.77 12.85
CA PHE A 9 -3.26 0.37 12.76
C PHE A 9 -3.21 0.93 11.33
N MET A 10 -3.01 0.07 10.34
CA MET A 10 -2.89 0.49 8.94
C MET A 10 -4.19 1.08 8.40
N VAL A 11 -5.34 0.53 8.77
CA VAL A 11 -6.65 1.02 8.34
C VAL A 11 -6.95 2.42 8.88
N ARG A 12 -6.46 2.76 10.08
CA ARG A 12 -6.63 4.11 10.63
C ARG A 12 -5.91 5.17 9.80
N HIS A 13 -4.90 4.78 9.04
CA HIS A 13 -4.10 5.68 8.23
C HIS A 13 -4.52 5.53 6.78
N ARG A 14 -5.21 6.54 6.25
CA ARG A 14 -5.80 6.50 4.92
C ARG A 14 -4.79 6.71 3.80
N PHE A 15 -3.58 7.14 4.13
CA PHE A 15 -2.53 7.42 3.16
C PHE A 15 -1.29 6.60 3.43
N GLY A 16 -0.53 6.34 2.38
CA GLY A 16 0.80 5.75 2.48
C GLY A 16 1.73 6.41 1.48
N VAL A 17 3.02 6.32 1.75
CA VAL A 17 4.04 6.74 0.79
C VAL A 17 4.56 5.50 0.11
N VAL A 18 4.34 5.40 -1.20
CA VAL A 18 4.85 4.30 -2.02
C VAL A 18 6.16 4.71 -2.67
N SER A 19 7.13 3.80 -2.67
CA SER A 19 8.39 3.98 -3.39
C SER A 19 8.54 2.90 -4.45
N SER A 20 8.89 3.32 -5.66
CA SER A 20 9.13 2.45 -6.81
C SER A 20 10.46 2.84 -7.46
N ILE A 21 10.96 1.98 -8.33
CA ILE A 21 12.27 2.16 -8.96
C ILE A 21 12.08 2.45 -10.44
N SER A 22 12.66 3.57 -10.89
CA SER A 22 12.63 3.94 -12.30
C SER A 22 13.58 3.07 -13.16
N GLY A 23 13.46 3.22 -14.47
CA GLY A 23 14.28 2.45 -15.42
C GLY A 23 15.78 2.63 -15.25
N ASP A 24 16.21 3.78 -14.71
CA ASP A 24 17.65 4.05 -14.44
C ASP A 24 18.06 3.71 -12.99
N GLY A 25 17.18 3.08 -12.24
CA GLY A 25 17.47 2.67 -10.86
C GLY A 25 17.20 3.73 -9.80
N THR A 26 16.58 4.85 -10.16
CA THR A 26 16.28 5.92 -9.20
C THR A 26 15.05 5.56 -8.37
N PRO A 27 15.16 5.57 -7.03
CA PRO A 27 13.96 5.43 -6.18
C PRO A 27 13.09 6.68 -6.27
N GLN A 28 11.79 6.47 -6.40
CA GLN A 28 10.80 7.55 -6.55
C GLN A 28 9.66 7.30 -5.57
N SER A 29 9.26 8.35 -4.83
CA SER A 29 8.24 8.25 -3.79
C SER A 29 7.05 9.12 -4.12
N ALA A 30 5.86 8.65 -3.71
CA ALA A 30 4.61 9.39 -3.90
C ALA A 30 3.63 9.08 -2.79
N LEU A 31 2.86 10.08 -2.37
CA LEU A 31 1.75 9.89 -1.45
C LEU A 31 0.55 9.34 -2.23
N VAL A 32 -0.07 8.29 -1.71
CA VAL A 32 -1.27 7.68 -2.30
C VAL A 32 -2.31 7.40 -1.22
N GLY A 33 -3.59 7.46 -1.58
CA GLY A 33 -4.66 6.92 -0.76
C GLY A 33 -4.61 5.40 -0.81
N ILE A 34 -4.80 4.74 0.32
CA ILE A 34 -4.68 3.29 0.41
C ILE A 34 -5.90 2.66 1.06
N ALA A 35 -6.14 1.40 0.74
CA ALA A 35 -7.04 0.51 1.47
C ALA A 35 -6.27 -0.77 1.79
N ILE A 36 -6.62 -1.40 2.91
CA ILE A 36 -5.89 -2.56 3.43
C ILE A 36 -6.85 -3.75 3.50
N THR A 37 -6.47 -4.86 2.90
CA THR A 37 -7.23 -6.10 3.02
C THR A 37 -6.93 -6.81 4.33
N PRO A 38 -7.80 -7.75 4.78
CA PRO A 38 -7.49 -8.56 5.96
C PRO A 38 -6.19 -9.37 5.82
N GLN A 39 -5.73 -9.63 4.60
CA GLN A 39 -4.46 -10.31 4.33
C GLN A 39 -3.27 -9.33 4.30
N LEU A 40 -3.49 -8.07 4.70
CA LEU A 40 -2.47 -7.02 4.74
C LEU A 40 -1.96 -6.61 3.35
N GLU A 41 -2.75 -6.85 2.31
CA GLU A 41 -2.46 -6.29 1.00
C GLU A 41 -2.84 -4.81 0.98
N ILE A 42 -2.05 -4.01 0.29
CA ILE A 42 -2.33 -2.58 0.12
C ILE A 42 -2.90 -2.37 -1.29
N ILE A 43 -4.05 -1.70 -1.35
CA ILE A 43 -4.68 -1.32 -2.63
C ILE A 43 -4.52 0.19 -2.79
N PHE A 44 -4.13 0.63 -3.97
CA PHE A 44 -4.13 2.05 -4.32
C PHE A 44 -4.43 2.24 -5.80
N ASP A 45 -4.85 3.45 -6.18
CA ASP A 45 -5.04 3.81 -7.57
C ASP A 45 -3.99 4.80 -8.04
N THR A 46 -3.82 4.86 -9.34
CA THR A 46 -2.97 5.85 -10.01
C THR A 46 -3.46 6.01 -11.45
N VAL A 47 -2.83 6.90 -12.18
CA VAL A 47 -3.06 7.00 -13.63
C VAL A 47 -1.87 6.43 -14.37
N ARG A 48 -2.11 5.87 -15.55
CA ARG A 48 -1.05 5.24 -16.36
C ARG A 48 0.03 6.21 -16.79
N SER A 49 -0.26 7.52 -16.81
CA SER A 49 0.70 8.56 -17.10
C SER A 49 1.60 8.93 -15.92
N SER A 50 1.37 8.37 -14.72
CA SER A 50 2.25 8.62 -13.57
C SER A 50 3.57 7.87 -13.74
N ARG A 51 4.61 8.35 -13.04
CA ARG A 51 5.93 7.70 -13.07
C ARG A 51 5.89 6.30 -12.47
N LYS A 52 5.10 6.13 -11.40
CA LYS A 52 5.03 4.84 -10.71
C LYS A 52 4.41 3.72 -11.55
N TYR A 53 3.52 4.05 -12.49
CA TYR A 53 2.86 3.02 -13.27
C TYR A 53 3.87 2.18 -14.09
N PRO A 54 4.68 2.76 -14.99
CA PRO A 54 5.67 1.96 -15.72
C PRO A 54 6.72 1.36 -14.80
N ASN A 55 7.06 2.03 -13.70
CA ASN A 55 8.01 1.48 -12.72
C ASN A 55 7.51 0.15 -12.17
N LEU A 56 6.26 0.12 -11.71
CA LEU A 56 5.68 -1.08 -11.07
C LEU A 56 5.39 -2.19 -12.07
N ILE A 57 5.05 -1.84 -13.31
CA ILE A 57 4.87 -2.84 -14.36
C ILE A 57 6.20 -3.53 -14.69
N ALA A 58 7.29 -2.78 -14.78
CA ALA A 58 8.60 -3.32 -15.12
C ALA A 58 9.29 -3.99 -13.92
N ARG A 59 9.12 -3.41 -12.73
CA ARG A 59 9.73 -3.88 -11.48
C ARG A 59 8.69 -3.86 -10.38
N PRO A 60 8.01 -4.99 -10.12
CA PRO A 60 6.87 -5.01 -9.21
C PRO A 60 7.24 -4.88 -7.73
N VAL A 61 8.50 -5.02 -7.35
CA VAL A 61 8.92 -4.85 -5.96
C VAL A 61 8.84 -3.38 -5.59
N CYS A 62 8.15 -3.09 -4.49
CA CYS A 62 7.99 -1.73 -4.00
C CYS A 62 7.94 -1.69 -2.48
N SER A 63 7.95 -0.50 -1.93
CA SER A 63 7.87 -0.31 -0.49
C SER A 63 6.86 0.77 -0.14
N PHE A 64 6.37 0.72 1.10
CA PHE A 64 5.47 1.71 1.67
C PHE A 64 5.93 2.13 3.05
N VAL A 65 5.65 3.37 3.39
CA VAL A 65 5.56 3.82 4.77
C VAL A 65 4.09 4.14 5.03
N VAL A 66 3.54 3.56 6.10
CA VAL A 66 2.14 3.77 6.49
C VAL A 66 2.11 4.22 7.95
N GLY A 67 1.45 5.36 8.18
CA GLY A 67 1.28 5.91 9.51
C GLY A 67 2.48 6.72 9.99
N TRP A 68 2.15 7.85 10.61
CA TRP A 68 3.13 8.78 11.19
C TRP A 68 2.49 9.57 12.32
N THR A 69 1.60 8.91 13.09
CA THR A 69 1.02 9.49 14.29
C THR A 69 2.01 9.35 15.43
N GLY A 70 2.56 10.49 15.87
CA GLY A 70 3.68 10.45 16.79
C GLY A 70 4.86 9.73 16.13
N GLU A 71 5.51 8.86 16.88
CA GLU A 71 6.66 8.07 16.40
C GLU A 71 6.27 6.63 16.05
N GLN A 72 4.99 6.42 15.70
CA GLN A 72 4.49 5.12 15.26
C GLN A 72 4.48 5.05 13.75
N THR A 73 5.01 3.97 13.19
CA THR A 73 5.02 3.79 11.73
C THR A 73 5.10 2.31 11.35
N VAL A 74 4.63 2.01 10.15
CA VAL A 74 4.80 0.71 9.50
C VAL A 74 5.68 0.89 8.27
N GLN A 75 6.72 0.07 8.18
CA GLN A 75 7.51 -0.12 6.97
C GLN A 75 7.03 -1.40 6.30
N PHE A 76 6.84 -1.34 5.00
CA PHE A 76 6.22 -2.42 4.24
C PHE A 76 6.99 -2.60 2.94
N GLU A 77 7.31 -3.84 2.60
CA GLU A 77 7.85 -4.21 1.29
C GLU A 77 6.96 -5.27 0.67
N GLY A 78 6.73 -5.17 -0.61
CA GLY A 78 5.86 -6.12 -1.28
C GLY A 78 5.97 -6.13 -2.79
N TYR A 79 5.07 -6.91 -3.39
CA TYR A 79 5.00 -7.10 -4.84
C TYR A 79 3.69 -6.51 -5.35
N ALA A 80 3.79 -5.55 -6.27
CA ALA A 80 2.64 -4.90 -6.89
C ALA A 80 2.13 -5.71 -8.08
N THR A 81 0.81 -5.82 -8.19
CA THR A 81 0.13 -6.44 -9.31
C THR A 81 -0.99 -5.54 -9.76
N GLU A 82 -1.18 -5.39 -11.06
CA GLU A 82 -2.36 -4.73 -11.62
C GLU A 82 -3.44 -5.80 -11.83
N PRO A 83 -4.49 -5.86 -10.98
CA PRO A 83 -5.54 -6.87 -11.10
C PRO A 83 -6.41 -6.62 -12.33
N ASN A 84 -7.08 -7.67 -12.79
CA ASN A 84 -8.04 -7.58 -13.89
C ASN A 84 -9.23 -8.50 -13.62
N GLY A 85 -10.30 -8.33 -14.42
CA GLY A 85 -11.48 -9.18 -14.34
C GLY A 85 -12.15 -9.17 -12.98
N PRO A 86 -12.60 -10.34 -12.48
CA PRO A 86 -13.27 -10.44 -11.17
C PRO A 86 -12.40 -9.98 -10.00
N ASP A 87 -11.09 -10.19 -10.06
CA ASP A 87 -10.18 -9.72 -9.03
C ASP A 87 -10.16 -8.20 -8.96
N LEU A 88 -10.11 -7.52 -10.10
CA LEU A 88 -10.17 -6.06 -10.14
C LEU A 88 -11.42 -5.55 -9.45
N LYS A 89 -12.58 -6.15 -9.78
CA LYS A 89 -13.85 -5.75 -9.19
C LYS A 89 -13.84 -5.93 -7.68
N ARG A 90 -13.33 -7.04 -7.19
CA ARG A 90 -13.24 -7.35 -5.76
C ARG A 90 -12.38 -6.33 -5.01
N TYR A 91 -11.21 -5.99 -5.56
CA TYR A 91 -10.33 -5.01 -4.95
C TYR A 91 -10.88 -3.58 -5.05
N GLN A 92 -11.55 -3.24 -6.13
CA GLN A 92 -12.23 -1.94 -6.24
C GLN A 92 -13.30 -1.78 -5.18
N GLU A 93 -14.08 -2.82 -4.89
CA GLU A 93 -15.10 -2.78 -3.84
C GLU A 93 -14.48 -2.48 -2.47
N ILE A 94 -13.35 -3.11 -2.16
CA ILE A 94 -12.62 -2.86 -0.91
C ILE A 94 -12.09 -1.43 -0.90
N TYR A 95 -11.50 -0.98 -1.99
CA TYR A 95 -10.94 0.37 -2.10
C TYR A 95 -12.01 1.44 -1.94
N PHE A 96 -13.16 1.29 -2.61
CA PHE A 96 -14.25 2.26 -2.52
C PHE A 96 -14.99 2.22 -1.18
N ALA A 97 -14.92 1.12 -0.44
CA ALA A 97 -15.42 1.09 0.93
C ALA A 97 -14.60 2.03 1.83
N ALA A 98 -13.28 2.09 1.62
CA ALA A 98 -12.39 3.01 2.33
C ALA A 98 -12.44 4.43 1.74
N TRP A 99 -12.66 4.55 0.44
CA TRP A 99 -12.64 5.80 -0.32
C TRP A 99 -13.91 5.94 -1.19
N PRO A 100 -15.10 6.15 -0.57
CA PRO A 100 -16.35 6.28 -1.36
C PRO A 100 -16.31 7.41 -2.39
N GLU A 101 -15.60 8.50 -2.07
CA GLU A 101 -15.43 9.65 -2.94
C GLU A 101 -14.63 9.35 -4.20
N CYS A 102 -13.92 8.22 -4.24
CA CYS A 102 -13.10 7.82 -5.38
C CYS A 102 -13.83 6.88 -6.35
N GLU A 103 -15.04 6.41 -6.01
CA GLU A 103 -15.79 5.51 -6.89
C GLU A 103 -16.04 6.10 -8.29
N PRO A 104 -16.42 7.40 -8.44
CA PRO A 104 -16.56 7.98 -9.77
C PRO A 104 -15.27 8.00 -10.59
N HIS A 105 -14.12 7.93 -9.94
CA HIS A 105 -12.83 7.96 -10.61
C HIS A 105 -12.55 6.70 -11.44
N MET A 106 -13.29 5.61 -11.22
CA MET A 106 -13.12 4.39 -12.01
C MET A 106 -13.34 4.62 -13.51
N ASN A 107 -13.98 5.73 -13.88
CA ASN A 107 -14.20 6.11 -15.27
C ASN A 107 -13.20 7.13 -15.80
N TRP A 108 -12.20 7.52 -15.01
CA TRP A 108 -11.18 8.46 -15.46
C TRP A 108 -10.29 7.79 -16.52
N PRO A 109 -9.93 8.54 -17.60
CA PRO A 109 -9.01 8.01 -18.59
C PRO A 109 -7.67 7.61 -17.95
N GLY A 110 -7.24 6.39 -18.23
CA GLY A 110 -5.94 5.90 -17.74
C GLY A 110 -5.90 5.51 -16.28
N ILE A 111 -7.05 5.46 -15.56
CA ILE A 111 -7.06 4.99 -14.17
C ILE A 111 -6.57 3.53 -14.09
N ALA A 112 -5.77 3.25 -13.10
CA ALA A 112 -5.25 1.91 -12.84
C ALA A 112 -5.23 1.64 -11.34
N TYR A 113 -5.39 0.38 -10.98
CA TYR A 113 -5.38 -0.07 -9.59
C TYR A 113 -4.25 -1.07 -9.42
N PHE A 114 -3.55 -0.96 -8.29
CA PHE A 114 -2.53 -1.91 -7.90
C PHE A 114 -2.90 -2.53 -6.57
N VAL A 115 -2.56 -3.81 -6.44
CA VAL A 115 -2.62 -4.55 -5.18
C VAL A 115 -1.19 -4.95 -4.83
N VAL A 116 -0.75 -4.62 -3.63
CA VAL A 116 0.61 -4.91 -3.18
C VAL A 116 0.54 -5.99 -2.11
N ARG A 117 1.02 -7.19 -2.46
CA ARG A 117 1.10 -8.31 -1.53
C ARG A 117 2.32 -8.15 -0.64
N PRO A 118 2.18 -8.24 0.69
CA PRO A 118 3.30 -8.06 1.60
C PRO A 118 4.34 -9.17 1.47
N ARG A 119 5.60 -8.78 1.54
CA ARG A 119 6.76 -9.66 1.65
C ARG A 119 7.45 -9.49 2.99
N TRP A 120 7.45 -8.28 3.54
CA TRP A 120 8.09 -7.94 4.80
C TRP A 120 7.39 -6.73 5.41
N ILE A 121 7.09 -6.78 6.71
CA ILE A 121 6.45 -5.69 7.42
C ILE A 121 7.12 -5.53 8.78
N ARG A 122 7.43 -4.29 9.15
CA ARG A 122 7.92 -3.93 10.48
C ARG A 122 7.07 -2.81 11.05
N TYR A 123 6.59 -3.01 12.27
CA TYR A 123 5.96 -1.97 13.07
C TYR A 123 6.99 -1.41 14.05
N SER A 124 7.02 -0.08 14.20
CA SER A 124 7.88 0.62 15.16
C SER A 124 7.08 1.65 15.93
N ASP A 125 7.35 1.75 17.23
CA ASP A 125 6.79 2.78 18.10
C ASP A 125 7.90 3.30 19.01
N TYR A 126 8.44 4.46 18.66
CA TYR A 126 9.51 5.10 19.43
C TYR A 126 8.97 6.00 20.53
N ASP A 127 7.65 6.13 20.68
CA ASP A 127 7.05 6.79 21.85
C ASP A 127 7.11 5.91 23.09
N GLN A 128 7.29 4.61 22.91
CA GLN A 128 7.46 3.67 24.02
C GLN A 128 8.91 3.67 24.52
N LYS A 129 9.09 3.33 25.80
CA LYS A 129 10.42 3.25 26.45
C LYS A 129 10.56 1.92 27.18
N PRO A 130 11.34 0.96 26.66
CA PRO A 130 12.12 1.06 25.40
C PRO A 130 11.21 1.05 24.16
N PRO A 131 11.74 1.48 23.02
CA PRO A 131 10.96 1.43 21.76
C PRO A 131 10.48 0.04 21.43
N ILE A 132 9.27 -0.06 20.84
CA ILE A 132 8.75 -1.31 20.30
C ILE A 132 9.14 -1.37 18.83
N ILE A 133 9.80 -2.44 18.44
CA ILE A 133 10.17 -2.71 17.04
C ILE A 133 9.89 -4.18 16.79
N GLU A 134 8.88 -4.46 15.94
CA GLU A 134 8.40 -5.83 15.70
C GLU A 134 8.23 -6.10 14.22
N GLU A 135 8.86 -7.15 13.72
CA GLU A 135 8.55 -7.68 12.41
C GLU A 135 7.31 -8.58 12.53
N VAL A 136 6.44 -8.48 11.52
CA VAL A 136 5.20 -9.24 11.50
C VAL A 136 5.37 -10.40 10.54
N ALA A 137 5.05 -11.61 11.01
CA ALA A 137 5.16 -12.82 10.20
C ALA A 137 4.19 -12.76 9.01
N ILE A 138 4.71 -13.04 7.82
CA ILE A 138 3.95 -13.07 6.58
C ILE A 138 3.73 -14.54 6.22
N SER A 139 2.46 -14.91 6.03
CA SER A 139 2.12 -16.25 5.54
C SER A 139 2.47 -16.35 4.06
N SER A 140 3.18 -17.36 3.70
CA SER A 140 3.47 -17.68 2.30
C SER A 140 2.26 -18.33 1.60
#